data_db965cd8a707e16e25b3dd9818d5c3a1
#
_entry.id   db965cd8a707e16e25b3dd9818d5c3a1
#
_cell.length_a   1.000
_cell.length_b   1.000
_cell.length_c   1.000
_cell.angle_alpha   90.00
_cell.angle_beta   90.00
_cell.angle_gamma   90.00
#
_symmetry.space_group_name_H-M   'P 1'
#
loop_
_entity.id
_entity.type
_entity.pdbx_description
1 polymer ?
#
loop_
_entity_poly.entity_id
_entity_poly.type
_entity_poly.pdbx_seq_one_letter_code
_entity_poly.pdbx_strand_id
1 'polypeptide(L)'
;METNRKRRRGDRKDAYLLRDLDAMHKFIPYLLPNRCDNEAVMSELIDLTAVNEYVAKKNASNPAFRYTLFHVLCAAIAKTVTLRPRLNCFVAGHRVYERKALSVSFVVKKRFEDNSYEALAIVDIDRQGQPPVDQIHDKVEKFVTSVRKHDKTDGTTDAMETLTKMPRFLLRIVVGILMWLDYHGWV
;
A
#
# COMPACT_ATOMS: atom_id res chain seq x y z
N MET A 1 17.05 4.34 -6.41
CA MET A 1 18.02 3.24 -6.56
C MET A 1 17.25 1.94 -6.65
N GLU A 2 16.99 1.45 -7.85
CA GLU A 2 16.55 0.07 -8.03
C GLU A 2 17.74 -0.80 -7.73
N THR A 3 17.81 -1.31 -6.54
CA THR A 3 18.80 -2.32 -6.23
C THR A 3 18.32 -3.63 -6.85
N ASN A 4 18.77 -3.92 -8.06
CA ASN A 4 18.75 -5.27 -8.63
C ASN A 4 19.71 -6.16 -7.82
N ARG A 5 19.49 -6.16 -6.50
CA ARG A 5 20.26 -6.87 -5.52
C ARG A 5 19.89 -8.34 -5.59
N LYS A 6 20.85 -9.22 -5.83
CA LYS A 6 20.62 -10.67 -5.75
C LYS A 6 20.06 -11.03 -4.38
N ARG A 7 18.99 -11.83 -4.38
CA ARG A 7 18.36 -12.36 -3.18
C ARG A 7 19.38 -13.11 -2.32
N ARG A 8 19.42 -12.80 -1.03
CA ARG A 8 20.30 -13.47 -0.05
C ARG A 8 19.45 -14.33 0.88
N ARG A 9 20.09 -15.26 1.58
CA ARG A 9 19.44 -16.08 2.62
C ARG A 9 18.77 -15.15 3.65
N GLY A 10 17.48 -15.36 3.92
CA GLY A 10 16.68 -14.53 4.85
C GLY A 10 15.95 -13.37 4.18
N ASP A 11 16.17 -13.07 2.89
CA ASP A 11 15.35 -12.12 2.15
C ASP A 11 14.02 -12.79 1.76
N ARG A 12 12.94 -12.01 1.81
CA ARG A 12 11.61 -12.44 1.34
C ARG A 12 11.50 -12.29 -0.17
N LYS A 13 10.44 -12.80 -0.78
CA LYS A 13 10.15 -12.61 -2.21
C LYS A 13 9.92 -11.14 -2.54
N ASP A 14 9.20 -10.45 -1.66
CA ASP A 14 8.72 -9.07 -1.78
C ASP A 14 9.63 -8.03 -1.12
N ALA A 15 10.62 -8.46 -0.28
CA ALA A 15 11.40 -7.55 0.54
C ALA A 15 12.81 -8.05 0.83
N TYR A 16 13.69 -7.11 1.16
CA TYR A 16 15.06 -7.36 1.58
C TYR A 16 15.22 -7.22 3.09
N LEU A 17 15.88 -8.18 3.72
CA LEU A 17 16.22 -8.10 5.14
C LEU A 17 17.22 -6.96 5.39
N LEU A 18 16.87 -6.04 6.27
CA LEU A 18 17.79 -5.00 6.73
C LEU A 18 18.78 -5.58 7.74
N ARG A 19 20.06 -5.63 7.37
CA ARG A 19 21.15 -6.21 8.17
C ARG A 19 21.91 -5.16 8.95
N ASP A 20 21.90 -3.92 8.45
CA ASP A 20 22.74 -2.80 8.92
C ASP A 20 22.03 -1.94 9.97
N LEU A 21 21.08 -2.53 10.68
CA LEU A 21 20.40 -1.88 11.79
C LEU A 21 21.29 -1.93 13.04
N ASP A 22 21.24 -0.87 13.83
CA ASP A 22 21.84 -0.87 15.15
C ASP A 22 21.15 -1.85 16.13
N ALA A 23 21.74 -2.04 17.28
CA ALA A 23 21.24 -3.00 18.29
C ALA A 23 19.83 -2.65 18.79
N MET A 24 19.52 -1.35 18.96
CA MET A 24 18.22 -0.89 19.42
C MET A 24 17.13 -1.25 18.41
N HIS A 25 17.31 -0.89 17.15
CA HIS A 25 16.32 -1.20 16.10
C HIS A 25 16.14 -2.71 15.84
N LYS A 26 17.17 -3.53 16.11
CA LYS A 26 17.04 -4.99 16.09
C LYS A 26 16.26 -5.54 17.29
N PHE A 27 16.30 -4.85 18.43
CA PHE A 27 15.69 -5.31 19.67
C PHE A 27 14.25 -4.84 19.85
N ILE A 28 13.89 -3.65 19.35
CA ILE A 28 12.53 -3.08 19.43
C ILE A 28 11.42 -4.06 19.01
N PRO A 29 11.52 -4.83 17.90
CA PRO A 29 10.47 -5.78 17.51
C PRO A 29 10.19 -6.89 18.52
N TYR A 30 11.08 -7.14 19.47
CA TYR A 30 10.87 -8.09 20.57
C TYR A 30 10.22 -7.42 21.79
N LEU A 31 10.54 -6.14 22.04
CA LEU A 31 9.97 -5.38 23.16
C LEU A 31 8.54 -4.93 22.88
N LEU A 32 8.29 -4.48 21.64
CA LEU A 32 7.03 -3.88 21.19
C LEU A 32 6.52 -4.68 19.98
N PRO A 33 5.97 -5.88 20.21
CA PRO A 33 5.62 -6.80 19.12
C PRO A 33 4.35 -6.38 18.35
N ASN A 34 3.47 -5.60 18.97
CA ASN A 34 2.23 -5.19 18.37
C ASN A 34 2.39 -3.83 17.67
N ARG A 35 1.63 -3.61 16.60
CA ARG A 35 1.62 -2.35 15.89
C ARG A 35 1.22 -1.17 16.79
N CYS A 36 0.19 -1.35 17.60
CA CYS A 36 -0.32 -0.31 18.50
C CYS A 36 0.70 0.17 19.55
N ASP A 37 1.67 -0.66 19.89
CA ASP A 37 2.72 -0.29 20.86
C ASP A 37 3.71 0.73 20.25
N ASN A 38 3.74 0.85 18.93
CA ASN A 38 4.70 1.66 18.18
C ASN A 38 4.04 2.84 17.45
N GLU A 39 2.75 3.08 17.63
CA GLU A 39 2.05 4.16 16.93
C GLU A 39 2.33 5.51 17.59
N ALA A 40 2.74 6.49 16.76
CA ALA A 40 2.82 7.89 17.13
C ALA A 40 1.87 8.69 16.25
N VAL A 41 0.97 9.44 16.87
CA VAL A 41 -0.01 10.28 16.17
C VAL A 41 0.48 11.72 16.18
N MET A 42 0.53 12.33 14.99
CA MET A 42 0.85 13.73 14.79
C MET A 42 -0.27 14.41 14.00
N SER A 43 -0.56 15.67 14.35
CA SER A 43 -1.52 16.49 13.63
C SER A 43 -0.84 17.74 13.13
N GLU A 44 -0.99 18.02 11.84
CA GLU A 44 -0.41 19.18 11.17
C GLU A 44 -1.49 19.90 10.35
N LEU A 45 -1.46 21.23 10.37
CA LEU A 45 -2.29 22.06 9.50
C LEU A 45 -1.48 22.45 8.27
N ILE A 46 -2.01 22.12 7.10
CA ILE A 46 -1.35 22.36 5.82
C ILE A 46 -2.18 23.31 4.98
N ASP A 47 -1.57 24.40 4.49
CA ASP A 47 -2.18 25.27 3.50
C ASP A 47 -2.22 24.57 2.14
N LEU A 48 -3.43 24.35 1.63
CA LEU A 48 -3.69 23.66 0.36
C LEU A 48 -3.84 24.63 -0.83
N THR A 49 -3.63 25.94 -0.66
CA THR A 49 -3.85 26.93 -1.71
C THR A 49 -3.08 26.59 -2.99
N ALA A 50 -1.76 26.38 -2.88
CA ALA A 50 -0.90 26.03 -4.01
C ALA A 50 -1.25 24.65 -4.62
N VAL A 51 -1.68 23.69 -3.80
CA VAL A 51 -2.11 22.37 -4.26
C VAL A 51 -3.41 22.47 -5.05
N ASN A 52 -4.37 23.26 -4.57
CA ASN A 52 -5.64 23.48 -5.26
C ASN A 52 -5.44 24.19 -6.61
N GLU A 53 -4.56 25.18 -6.68
CA GLU A 53 -4.17 25.82 -7.95
C GLU A 53 -3.54 24.83 -8.91
N TYR A 54 -2.65 23.98 -8.45
CA TYR A 54 -2.04 22.93 -9.27
C TYR A 54 -3.08 21.96 -9.82
N VAL A 55 -4.01 21.47 -8.97
CA VAL A 55 -5.10 20.59 -9.37
C VAL A 55 -6.03 21.28 -10.37
N ALA A 56 -6.34 22.57 -10.16
CA ALA A 56 -7.15 23.36 -11.09
C ALA A 56 -6.47 23.48 -12.46
N LYS A 57 -5.16 23.74 -12.51
CA LYS A 57 -4.38 23.77 -13.76
C LYS A 57 -4.40 22.43 -14.49
N LYS A 58 -4.21 21.33 -13.77
CA LYS A 58 -4.29 19.97 -14.35
C LYS A 58 -5.68 19.67 -14.93
N ASN A 59 -6.73 20.17 -14.31
CA ASN A 59 -8.11 19.98 -14.74
C ASN A 59 -8.60 21.00 -15.78
N ALA A 60 -7.78 22.01 -16.14
CA ALA A 60 -8.17 23.03 -17.10
C ALA A 60 -8.48 22.47 -18.49
N SER A 61 -7.85 21.35 -18.88
CA SER A 61 -8.14 20.61 -20.12
C SER A 61 -9.42 19.77 -20.06
N ASN A 62 -10.15 19.83 -18.93
CA ASN A 62 -11.36 19.06 -18.65
C ASN A 62 -11.23 17.54 -18.92
N PRO A 63 -10.25 16.86 -18.31
CA PRO A 63 -10.05 15.42 -18.52
C PRO A 63 -11.28 14.63 -18.06
N ALA A 64 -11.56 13.49 -18.71
CA ALA A 64 -12.68 12.61 -18.37
C ALA A 64 -12.61 12.09 -16.91
N PHE A 65 -11.40 11.83 -16.43
CA PHE A 65 -11.11 11.51 -15.04
C PHE A 65 -10.35 12.68 -14.41
N ARG A 66 -10.96 13.30 -13.42
CA ARG A 66 -10.41 14.52 -12.81
C ARG A 66 -9.28 14.24 -11.83
N TYR A 67 -8.25 15.08 -11.87
CA TYR A 67 -7.26 15.14 -10.79
C TYR A 67 -7.91 15.66 -9.51
N THR A 68 -7.51 15.11 -8.40
CA THR A 68 -8.02 15.48 -7.07
C THR A 68 -6.86 15.60 -6.08
N LEU A 69 -7.11 16.18 -4.92
CA LEU A 69 -6.18 16.23 -3.80
C LEU A 69 -5.63 14.83 -3.45
N PHE A 70 -6.45 13.79 -3.58
CA PHE A 70 -6.06 12.42 -3.31
C PHE A 70 -4.82 11.99 -4.13
N HIS A 71 -4.81 12.28 -5.44
CA HIS A 71 -3.67 11.95 -6.31
C HIS A 71 -2.38 12.67 -5.88
N VAL A 72 -2.51 13.93 -5.46
CA VAL A 72 -1.37 14.73 -4.97
C VAL A 72 -0.85 14.19 -3.65
N LEU A 73 -1.72 13.83 -2.71
CA LEU A 73 -1.33 13.22 -1.43
C LEU A 73 -0.62 11.88 -1.64
N CYS A 74 -1.17 11.00 -2.47
CA CYS A 74 -0.52 9.74 -2.81
C CYS A 74 0.86 9.95 -3.45
N ALA A 75 0.98 10.95 -4.34
CA ALA A 75 2.25 11.29 -4.97
C ALA A 75 3.26 11.87 -3.97
N ALA A 76 2.81 12.69 -3.02
CA ALA A 76 3.64 13.23 -1.95
C ALA A 76 4.19 12.10 -1.06
N ILE A 77 3.35 11.14 -0.67
CA ILE A 77 3.76 9.95 0.09
C ILE A 77 4.79 9.14 -0.72
N ALA A 78 4.51 8.87 -1.99
CA ALA A 78 5.41 8.11 -2.86
C ALA A 78 6.77 8.80 -3.01
N LYS A 79 6.78 10.13 -3.20
CA LYS A 79 8.01 10.92 -3.25
C LYS A 79 8.76 10.88 -1.94
N THR A 80 8.06 11.00 -0.81
CA THR A 80 8.66 10.94 0.52
C THR A 80 9.33 9.59 0.77
N VAL A 81 8.67 8.48 0.44
CA VAL A 81 9.24 7.13 0.54
C VAL A 81 10.44 6.96 -0.39
N THR A 82 10.41 7.56 -1.58
CA THR A 82 11.54 7.52 -2.51
C THR A 82 12.76 8.26 -1.95
N LEU A 83 12.54 9.40 -1.29
CA LEU A 83 13.59 10.19 -0.65
C LEU A 83 14.07 9.58 0.68
N ARG A 84 13.21 8.83 1.35
CA ARG A 84 13.44 8.19 2.64
C ARG A 84 13.07 6.71 2.59
N PRO A 85 13.88 5.84 1.96
CA PRO A 85 13.53 4.42 1.71
C PRO A 85 13.19 3.63 2.97
N ARG A 86 13.74 4.03 4.12
CA ARG A 86 13.42 3.39 5.40
C ARG A 86 11.95 3.52 5.84
N LEU A 87 11.18 4.45 5.24
CA LEU A 87 9.73 4.53 5.45
C LEU A 87 8.98 3.38 4.75
N ASN A 88 9.62 2.66 3.83
CA ASN A 88 9.04 1.51 3.15
C ASN A 88 9.41 0.17 3.81
N CYS A 89 9.56 0.18 5.13
CA CYS A 89 9.93 -0.99 5.89
C CYS A 89 8.74 -1.56 6.66
N PHE A 90 8.83 -2.85 6.98
CA PHE A 90 7.88 -3.54 7.85
C PHE A 90 8.60 -4.58 8.70
N VAL A 91 7.92 -5.03 9.74
CA VAL A 91 8.42 -6.06 10.65
C VAL A 91 7.68 -7.37 10.38
N ALA A 92 8.43 -8.45 10.21
CA ALA A 92 7.92 -9.81 10.16
C ALA A 92 8.92 -10.76 10.84
N GLY A 93 8.45 -11.71 11.64
CA GLY A 93 9.34 -12.62 12.37
C GLY A 93 10.38 -11.90 13.24
N HIS A 94 10.00 -10.78 13.89
CA HIS A 94 10.89 -9.91 14.68
C HIS A 94 12.09 -9.38 13.89
N ARG A 95 11.97 -9.30 12.55
CA ARG A 95 13.00 -8.76 11.66
C ARG A 95 12.44 -7.63 10.83
N VAL A 96 13.25 -6.65 10.55
CA VAL A 96 12.87 -5.49 9.74
C VAL A 96 13.24 -5.75 8.28
N TYR A 97 12.28 -5.56 7.40
CA TYR A 97 12.42 -5.75 5.96
C TYR A 97 12.10 -4.45 5.21
N GLU A 98 12.85 -4.17 4.16
CA GLU A 98 12.58 -3.10 3.20
C GLU A 98 11.85 -3.68 1.98
N ARG A 99 10.67 -3.13 1.65
CA ARG A 99 9.90 -3.55 0.46
C ARG A 99 10.64 -3.22 -0.83
N LYS A 100 10.59 -4.14 -1.77
CA LYS A 100 11.13 -3.94 -3.13
C LYS A 100 10.28 -2.97 -3.93
N ALA A 101 8.97 -3.16 -3.91
CA ALA A 101 8.00 -2.31 -4.58
C ALA A 101 7.63 -1.07 -3.74
N LEU A 102 7.35 0.01 -4.42
CA LEU A 102 6.67 1.18 -3.86
C LEU A 102 5.23 1.12 -4.32
N SER A 103 4.31 0.82 -3.41
CA SER A 103 2.88 0.73 -3.70
C SER A 103 2.05 1.57 -2.74
N VAL A 104 0.95 2.11 -3.24
CA VAL A 104 -0.07 2.78 -2.43
C VAL A 104 -1.35 1.95 -2.53
N SER A 105 -1.95 1.63 -1.40
CA SER A 105 -3.22 0.92 -1.35
C SER A 105 -4.33 1.82 -0.81
N PHE A 106 -5.51 1.70 -1.38
CA PHE A 106 -6.71 2.44 -0.99
C PHE A 106 -7.97 1.68 -1.35
N VAL A 107 -9.07 2.07 -0.75
CA VAL A 107 -10.38 1.44 -1.00
C VAL A 107 -11.17 2.28 -1.99
N VAL A 108 -11.79 1.62 -2.96
CA VAL A 108 -12.67 2.23 -3.95
C VAL A 108 -14.09 1.71 -3.76
N LYS A 109 -15.05 2.61 -3.58
CA LYS A 109 -16.48 2.26 -3.63
C LYS A 109 -16.91 2.04 -5.08
N LYS A 110 -17.57 0.93 -5.36
CA LYS A 110 -18.13 0.64 -6.69
C LYS A 110 -19.21 1.65 -7.08
N ARG A 111 -20.12 1.98 -6.14
CA ARG A 111 -21.17 2.99 -6.28
C ARG A 111 -21.18 3.89 -5.05
N PHE A 112 -21.67 5.11 -5.18
CA PHE A 112 -21.83 6.04 -4.06
C PHE A 112 -23.18 5.81 -3.34
N GLU A 113 -23.43 4.56 -2.94
CA GLU A 113 -24.62 4.12 -2.21
C GLU A 113 -24.19 3.51 -0.87
N ASP A 114 -25.07 3.53 0.14
CA ASP A 114 -24.73 3.10 1.50
C ASP A 114 -24.34 1.62 1.60
N ASN A 115 -24.89 0.76 0.73
CA ASN A 115 -24.63 -0.67 0.70
C ASN A 115 -23.73 -1.09 -0.48
N SER A 116 -22.93 -0.19 -1.03
CA SER A 116 -22.05 -0.49 -2.14
C SER A 116 -20.84 -1.32 -1.70
N TYR A 117 -20.53 -2.34 -2.47
CA TYR A 117 -19.28 -3.12 -2.30
C TYR A 117 -18.07 -2.23 -2.48
N GLU A 118 -17.05 -2.53 -1.70
CA GLU A 118 -15.75 -1.87 -1.74
C GLU A 118 -14.71 -2.80 -2.37
N ALA A 119 -13.81 -2.23 -3.16
CA ALA A 119 -12.69 -2.97 -3.76
C ALA A 119 -11.37 -2.37 -3.27
N LEU A 120 -10.43 -3.24 -2.88
CA LEU A 120 -9.09 -2.82 -2.51
C LEU A 120 -8.25 -2.60 -3.78
N ALA A 121 -7.76 -1.39 -3.95
CA ALA A 121 -6.81 -1.04 -4.99
C ALA A 121 -5.38 -1.06 -4.45
N ILE A 122 -4.46 -1.67 -5.18
CA ILE A 122 -3.02 -1.60 -4.94
C ILE A 122 -2.38 -1.04 -6.20
N VAL A 123 -1.73 0.10 -6.08
CA VAL A 123 -1.10 0.81 -7.18
C VAL A 123 0.40 0.87 -6.94
N ASP A 124 1.16 0.16 -7.79
CA ASP A 124 2.61 0.23 -7.77
C ASP A 124 3.09 1.51 -8.49
N ILE A 125 4.07 2.18 -7.91
CA ILE A 125 4.61 3.43 -8.42
C ILE A 125 6.03 3.19 -8.89
N ASP A 126 6.27 3.50 -10.16
CA ASP A 126 7.61 3.47 -10.72
C ASP A 126 8.40 4.72 -10.26
N ARG A 127 9.55 4.48 -9.64
CA ARG A 127 10.42 5.54 -9.12
C ARG A 127 11.13 6.33 -10.23
N GLN A 128 11.21 5.78 -11.44
CA GLN A 128 11.95 6.35 -12.58
C GLN A 128 11.06 6.82 -13.73
N GLY A 129 9.76 6.60 -13.63
CA GLY A 129 8.79 6.88 -14.69
C GLY A 129 8.30 8.32 -14.73
N GLN A 130 7.09 8.49 -15.25
CA GLN A 130 6.37 9.78 -15.28
C GLN A 130 6.27 10.42 -13.88
N PRO A 131 5.95 11.72 -13.78
CA PRO A 131 5.67 12.35 -12.50
C PRO A 131 4.70 11.52 -11.65
N PRO A 132 4.98 11.30 -10.36
CA PRO A 132 4.18 10.39 -9.53
C PRO A 132 2.68 10.69 -9.54
N VAL A 133 2.28 11.97 -9.66
CA VAL A 133 0.88 12.39 -9.73
C VAL A 133 0.19 11.80 -10.97
N ASP A 134 0.85 11.85 -12.13
CA ASP A 134 0.28 11.38 -13.40
C ASP A 134 0.23 9.84 -13.42
N GLN A 135 1.26 9.17 -12.93
CA GLN A 135 1.23 7.70 -12.78
C GLN A 135 0.08 7.22 -11.90
N ILE A 136 -0.11 7.89 -10.76
CA ILE A 136 -1.17 7.53 -9.82
C ILE A 136 -2.52 7.80 -10.45
N HIS A 137 -2.71 8.97 -11.08
CA HIS A 137 -3.93 9.31 -11.78
C HIS A 137 -4.32 8.23 -12.80
N ASP A 138 -3.41 7.87 -13.71
CA ASP A 138 -3.66 6.89 -14.78
C ASP A 138 -3.98 5.49 -14.24
N LYS A 139 -3.29 5.07 -13.18
CA LYS A 139 -3.52 3.77 -12.55
C LYS A 139 -4.80 3.72 -11.75
N VAL A 140 -5.12 4.81 -11.04
CA VAL A 140 -6.39 4.96 -10.31
C VAL A 140 -7.55 4.98 -11.30
N GLU A 141 -7.46 5.74 -12.39
CA GLU A 141 -8.47 5.79 -13.44
C GLU A 141 -8.74 4.40 -14.01
N LYS A 142 -7.69 3.68 -14.41
CA LYS A 142 -7.81 2.31 -14.95
C LYS A 142 -8.49 1.38 -13.94
N PHE A 143 -8.07 1.43 -12.68
CA PHE A 143 -8.64 0.56 -11.64
C PHE A 143 -10.10 0.91 -11.38
N VAL A 144 -10.43 2.19 -11.14
CA VAL A 144 -11.80 2.66 -10.88
C VAL A 144 -12.72 2.33 -12.05
N THR A 145 -12.26 2.57 -13.28
CA THR A 145 -13.02 2.25 -14.48
C THR A 145 -13.27 0.75 -14.63
N SER A 146 -12.26 -0.07 -14.33
CA SER A 146 -12.37 -1.53 -14.33
C SER A 146 -13.40 -2.02 -13.32
N VAL A 147 -13.30 -1.56 -12.07
CA VAL A 147 -14.21 -1.95 -10.98
C VAL A 147 -15.65 -1.53 -11.28
N ARG A 148 -15.86 -0.33 -11.85
CA ARG A 148 -17.20 0.19 -12.15
C ARG A 148 -17.85 -0.42 -13.39
N LYS A 149 -17.05 -0.76 -14.43
CA LYS A 149 -17.58 -1.30 -15.70
C LYS A 149 -17.86 -2.80 -15.64
N HIS A 150 -17.04 -3.58 -14.96
CA HIS A 150 -17.09 -5.04 -15.09
C HIS A 150 -17.73 -5.74 -13.90
N ASP A 151 -18.17 -5.00 -12.88
CA ASP A 151 -18.65 -5.56 -11.61
C ASP A 151 -17.69 -6.63 -11.01
N LYS A 152 -16.45 -6.64 -11.51
CA LYS A 152 -15.40 -7.54 -11.05
C LYS A 152 -14.89 -7.06 -9.72
N THR A 153 -15.01 -7.92 -8.76
CA THR A 153 -14.27 -7.83 -7.50
C THR A 153 -12.79 -8.09 -7.80
N ASP A 154 -11.91 -7.42 -7.08
CA ASP A 154 -10.49 -7.75 -7.08
C ASP A 154 -10.32 -9.19 -6.58
N GLY A 155 -9.35 -9.92 -7.14
CA GLY A 155 -9.10 -11.33 -6.77
C GLY A 155 -8.91 -11.54 -5.27
N THR A 156 -8.44 -10.53 -4.55
CA THR A 156 -8.34 -10.53 -3.08
C THR A 156 -9.72 -10.53 -2.43
N THR A 157 -10.65 -9.73 -2.93
CA THR A 157 -12.04 -9.68 -2.43
C THR A 157 -12.79 -10.98 -2.73
N ASP A 158 -12.60 -11.54 -3.93
CA ASP A 158 -13.21 -12.82 -4.31
C ASP A 158 -12.68 -13.98 -3.44
N ALA A 159 -11.38 -13.98 -3.13
CA ALA A 159 -10.78 -14.93 -2.21
C ALA A 159 -11.35 -14.79 -0.79
N MET A 160 -11.52 -13.56 -0.29
CA MET A 160 -12.14 -13.29 1.01
C MET A 160 -13.60 -13.75 1.04
N GLU A 161 -14.37 -13.49 -0.02
CA GLU A 161 -15.75 -13.92 -0.14
C GLU A 161 -15.89 -15.44 -0.13
N THR A 162 -14.98 -16.13 -0.80
CA THR A 162 -14.92 -17.60 -0.79
C THR A 162 -14.55 -18.14 0.59
N LEU A 163 -13.59 -17.52 1.26
CA LEU A 163 -13.18 -17.89 2.61
C LEU A 163 -14.28 -17.68 3.64
N THR A 164 -15.07 -16.61 3.53
CA THR A 164 -16.17 -16.32 4.48
C THR A 164 -17.34 -17.29 4.37
N LYS A 165 -17.48 -18.06 3.26
CA LYS A 165 -18.47 -19.14 3.13
C LYS A 165 -18.14 -20.38 3.94
N MET A 166 -16.90 -20.47 4.46
CA MET A 166 -16.46 -21.61 5.28
C MET A 166 -16.98 -21.48 6.74
N PRO A 167 -17.16 -22.62 7.44
CA PRO A 167 -17.45 -22.62 8.87
C PRO A 167 -16.37 -21.86 9.65
N ARG A 168 -16.78 -21.09 10.68
CA ARG A 168 -15.89 -20.20 11.43
C ARG A 168 -14.63 -20.87 12.00
N PHE A 169 -14.75 -22.12 12.48
CA PHE A 169 -13.60 -22.85 13.01
C PHE A 169 -12.57 -23.16 11.93
N LEU A 170 -13.02 -23.52 10.72
CA LEU A 170 -12.15 -23.82 9.57
C LEU A 170 -11.51 -22.55 9.05
N LEU A 171 -12.28 -21.45 8.93
CA LEU A 171 -11.77 -20.13 8.57
C LEU A 171 -10.64 -19.68 9.54
N ARG A 172 -10.84 -19.86 10.85
CA ARG A 172 -9.82 -19.52 11.86
C ARG A 172 -8.52 -20.31 11.65
N ILE A 173 -8.62 -21.60 11.36
CA ILE A 173 -7.46 -22.46 11.10
C ILE A 173 -6.74 -22.02 9.82
N VAL A 174 -7.47 -21.84 8.73
CA VAL A 174 -6.90 -21.44 7.42
C VAL A 174 -6.21 -20.08 7.52
N VAL A 175 -6.88 -19.08 8.09
CA VAL A 175 -6.30 -17.74 8.27
C VAL A 175 -5.09 -17.82 9.21
N GLY A 176 -5.16 -18.60 10.29
CA GLY A 176 -4.03 -18.79 11.19
C GLY A 176 -2.79 -19.38 10.49
N ILE A 177 -3.00 -20.39 9.64
CA ILE A 177 -1.93 -20.98 8.83
C ILE A 177 -1.37 -19.97 7.82
N LEU A 178 -2.23 -19.23 7.12
CA LEU A 178 -1.78 -18.21 6.16
C LEU A 178 -0.97 -17.11 6.84
N MET A 179 -1.43 -16.61 7.98
CA MET A 179 -0.69 -15.62 8.78
C MET A 179 0.64 -16.17 9.29
N TRP A 180 0.67 -17.42 9.70
CA TRP A 180 1.90 -18.09 10.14
C TRP A 180 2.89 -18.24 8.97
N LEU A 181 2.43 -18.64 7.80
CA LEU A 181 3.26 -18.77 6.59
C LEU A 181 3.79 -17.39 6.15
N ASP A 182 2.95 -16.36 6.16
CA ASP A 182 3.39 -14.99 5.84
C ASP A 182 4.41 -14.48 6.86
N TYR A 183 4.16 -14.68 8.15
CA TYR A 183 5.09 -14.29 9.20
C TYR A 183 6.48 -14.90 9.02
N HIS A 184 6.57 -16.12 8.50
CA HIS A 184 7.83 -16.81 8.22
C HIS A 184 8.37 -16.53 6.80
N GLY A 185 7.66 -15.78 5.98
CA GLY A 185 8.09 -15.39 4.63
C GLY A 185 7.99 -16.50 3.59
N TRP A 186 7.05 -17.41 3.76
CA TRP A 186 6.83 -18.56 2.88
C TRP A 186 5.76 -18.29 1.80
N VAL A 187 4.98 -17.23 1.99
CA VAL A 187 3.96 -16.73 1.04
C VAL A 187 4.42 -15.43 0.41
#